data_b549b5e1084126fc9e7e65355dd69f58
#
_entry.id   b549b5e1084126fc9e7e65355dd69f58
#
_cell.length_a   1.000
_cell.length_b   1.000
_cell.length_c   1.000
_cell.angle_alpha   90.00
_cell.angle_beta   90.00
_cell.angle_gamma   90.00
#
_symmetry.space_group_name_H-M   'P 1'
#
loop_
_entity.id
_entity.type
_entity.pdbx_description
1 polymer ?
#
loop_
_entity_poly.entity_id
_entity_poly.type
_entity_poly.pdbx_seq_one_letter_code
_entity_poly.pdbx_strand_id
1 'polypeptide(L)'
;MENKNCIIIHGCPSDAETAMNFETRTYDKHWIPWTREQLITKNIPTIAPLMPDPWEPDYIKFKNEFEKYDVDENTILIGHSCGCAFLVRWLGETKRRIFKLILVAPWKIPEKADKFRQKFYIYPVDESIKDRVDKIVMFTANDEGCDGKKSLKIFHDSLGGKIVELKKHGHYTMRDMGTVEFPELLKEVLN
;
A
#
# COMPACT_ATOMS: atom_id res chain seq x y z
N MET A 1 -4.87 -3.78 21.81
CA MET A 1 -5.38 -3.15 20.54
C MET A 1 -6.81 -3.63 20.28
N GLU A 2 -7.68 -3.45 21.26
CA GLU A 2 -9.08 -3.80 21.11
C GLU A 2 -9.72 -3.01 19.96
N ASN A 3 -10.52 -3.68 19.17
CA ASN A 3 -11.30 -3.14 18.04
C ASN A 3 -10.53 -2.62 16.81
N LYS A 4 -9.26 -2.97 16.59
CA LYS A 4 -8.57 -2.60 15.34
C LYS A 4 -8.87 -3.63 14.25
N ASN A 5 -8.98 -3.14 13.01
CA ASN A 5 -9.03 -3.96 11.79
C ASN A 5 -7.95 -3.50 10.81
N CYS A 6 -7.66 -4.31 9.82
CA CYS A 6 -6.63 -3.98 8.82
C CYS A 6 -7.11 -4.32 7.40
N ILE A 7 -6.80 -3.43 6.46
CA ILE A 7 -7.01 -3.67 5.02
C ILE A 7 -5.67 -3.47 4.30
N ILE A 8 -5.26 -4.47 3.52
CA ILE A 8 -4.01 -4.45 2.76
C ILE A 8 -4.32 -4.36 1.26
N ILE A 9 -3.85 -3.32 0.59
CA ILE A 9 -4.01 -3.14 -0.86
C ILE A 9 -2.69 -3.43 -1.56
N HIS A 10 -2.73 -4.43 -2.44
CA HIS A 10 -1.57 -4.94 -3.18
C HIS A 10 -1.06 -3.98 -4.26
N GLY A 11 0.12 -4.26 -4.80
CA GLY A 11 0.74 -3.55 -5.91
C GLY A 11 0.07 -3.85 -7.27
N CYS A 12 0.42 -3.07 -8.28
CA CYS A 12 -0.06 -3.24 -9.64
C CYS A 12 1.01 -3.95 -10.50
N PRO A 13 0.76 -5.18 -10.98
CA PRO A 13 1.66 -5.88 -11.89
C PRO A 13 1.78 -5.14 -13.23
N SER A 14 2.80 -5.49 -14.02
CA SER A 14 3.05 -4.84 -15.31
C SER A 14 1.99 -5.16 -16.38
N ASP A 15 1.42 -6.35 -16.32
CA ASP A 15 0.55 -6.90 -17.34
C ASP A 15 -0.41 -7.96 -16.77
N ALA A 16 -1.41 -8.33 -17.57
CA ALA A 16 -2.45 -9.30 -17.19
C ALA A 16 -1.85 -10.71 -16.95
N GLU A 17 -0.86 -11.12 -17.73
CA GLU A 17 -0.25 -12.44 -17.59
C GLU A 17 0.43 -12.54 -16.22
N THR A 18 1.25 -11.55 -15.84
CA THR A 18 1.87 -11.47 -14.52
C THR A 18 0.83 -11.45 -13.39
N ALA A 19 -0.26 -10.69 -13.58
CA ALA A 19 -1.33 -10.57 -12.58
C ALA A 19 -2.09 -11.88 -12.36
N MET A 20 -2.35 -12.63 -13.40
CA MET A 20 -3.13 -13.86 -13.35
C MET A 20 -2.29 -15.12 -13.13
N ASN A 21 -0.99 -15.03 -13.33
CA ASN A 21 -0.09 -16.15 -13.14
C ASN A 21 0.04 -16.48 -11.65
N PHE A 22 -0.24 -17.73 -11.29
CA PHE A 22 -0.17 -18.22 -9.92
C PHE A 22 1.19 -18.01 -9.25
N GLU A 23 2.28 -18.01 -10.01
CA GLU A 23 3.66 -17.84 -9.49
C GLU A 23 4.04 -16.39 -9.22
N THR A 24 3.43 -15.42 -9.94
CA THR A 24 3.88 -14.02 -9.97
C THR A 24 2.88 -13.00 -9.46
N ARG A 25 1.60 -13.36 -9.34
CA ARG A 25 0.54 -12.45 -8.89
C ARG A 25 0.82 -11.88 -7.49
N THR A 26 0.45 -10.60 -7.26
CA THR A 26 0.91 -9.86 -6.09
C THR A 26 -0.06 -9.89 -4.90
N TYR A 27 -1.37 -10.07 -5.13
CA TYR A 27 -2.38 -9.93 -4.08
C TYR A 27 -2.38 -11.08 -3.06
N ASP A 28 -1.92 -12.28 -3.45
CA ASP A 28 -1.79 -13.46 -2.58
C ASP A 28 -0.35 -14.00 -2.56
N LYS A 29 0.60 -13.18 -2.93
CA LYS A 29 2.03 -13.48 -2.93
C LYS A 29 2.80 -12.41 -2.15
N HIS A 30 4.07 -12.48 -2.17
CA HIS A 30 4.95 -11.63 -1.40
C HIS A 30 4.65 -11.77 0.10
N TRP A 31 4.76 -10.71 0.84
CA TRP A 31 4.56 -10.66 2.29
C TRP A 31 3.07 -10.52 2.70
N ILE A 32 2.15 -10.27 1.77
CA ILE A 32 0.74 -9.95 2.08
C ILE A 32 0.02 -11.09 2.80
N PRO A 33 0.05 -12.36 2.31
CA PRO A 33 -0.59 -13.47 3.00
C PRO A 33 0.00 -13.71 4.39
N TRP A 34 1.31 -13.70 4.51
CA TRP A 34 1.99 -13.89 5.79
C TRP A 34 1.58 -12.79 6.80
N THR A 35 1.63 -11.52 6.41
CA THR A 35 1.23 -10.40 7.28
C THR A 35 -0.22 -10.54 7.72
N ARG A 36 -1.13 -10.87 6.80
CA ARG A 36 -2.54 -11.10 7.10
C ARG A 36 -2.72 -12.18 8.16
N GLU A 37 -2.08 -13.33 8.00
CA GLU A 37 -2.13 -14.44 8.96
C GLU A 37 -1.60 -14.02 10.33
N GLN A 38 -0.44 -13.35 10.37
CA GLN A 38 0.14 -12.86 11.62
C GLN A 38 -0.79 -11.89 12.36
N LEU A 39 -1.46 -11.00 11.66
CA LEU A 39 -2.40 -10.05 12.27
C LEU A 39 -3.67 -10.73 12.78
N ILE A 40 -4.21 -11.69 12.06
CA ILE A 40 -5.37 -12.49 12.49
C ILE A 40 -5.04 -13.25 13.79
N THR A 41 -3.85 -13.86 13.90
CA THR A 41 -3.43 -14.55 15.15
C THR A 41 -3.31 -13.61 16.34
N LYS A 42 -3.20 -12.31 16.10
CA LYS A 42 -3.16 -11.25 17.13
C LYS A 42 -4.49 -10.55 17.34
N ASN A 43 -5.59 -11.20 16.90
CA ASN A 43 -6.96 -10.68 16.99
C ASN A 43 -7.17 -9.33 16.27
N ILE A 44 -6.46 -9.09 15.17
CA ILE A 44 -6.69 -7.97 14.25
C ILE A 44 -7.31 -8.55 12.96
N PRO A 45 -8.63 -8.47 12.78
CA PRO A 45 -9.28 -8.88 11.55
C PRO A 45 -8.63 -8.19 10.36
N THR A 46 -8.13 -8.99 9.40
CA THR A 46 -7.35 -8.46 8.28
C THR A 46 -7.85 -9.02 6.96
N ILE A 47 -8.09 -8.15 6.00
CA ILE A 47 -8.46 -8.49 4.62
C ILE A 47 -7.43 -7.96 3.63
N ALA A 48 -7.28 -8.65 2.51
CA ALA A 48 -6.43 -8.24 1.40
C ALA A 48 -7.20 -8.54 0.10
N PRO A 49 -8.07 -7.63 -0.36
CA PRO A 49 -8.89 -7.84 -1.54
C PRO A 49 -8.05 -7.84 -2.82
N LEU A 50 -8.48 -8.60 -3.81
CA LEU A 50 -8.00 -8.47 -5.18
C LEU A 50 -8.64 -7.23 -5.82
N MET A 51 -7.81 -6.26 -6.18
CA MET A 51 -8.28 -5.07 -6.89
C MET A 51 -8.55 -5.38 -8.37
N PRO A 52 -9.60 -4.80 -8.98
CA PRO A 52 -9.98 -5.09 -10.35
C PRO A 52 -8.92 -4.66 -11.38
N ASP A 53 -8.62 -5.50 -12.34
CA ASP A 53 -7.71 -5.24 -13.48
C ASP A 53 -6.41 -4.50 -13.06
N PRO A 54 -5.63 -5.02 -12.09
CA PRO A 54 -4.54 -4.24 -11.49
C PRO A 54 -3.37 -3.94 -12.45
N TRP A 55 -3.33 -4.56 -13.62
CA TRP A 55 -2.39 -4.24 -14.70
C TRP A 55 -2.77 -2.97 -15.48
N GLU A 56 -4.05 -2.62 -15.48
CA GLU A 56 -4.63 -1.38 -16.04
C GLU A 56 -5.40 -0.64 -14.93
N PRO A 57 -4.71 -0.14 -13.90
CA PRO A 57 -5.37 0.34 -12.69
C PRO A 57 -6.30 1.51 -13.00
N ASP A 58 -7.56 1.35 -12.65
CA ASP A 58 -8.59 2.39 -12.71
C ASP A 58 -9.02 2.78 -11.32
N TYR A 59 -8.92 4.07 -11.00
CA TYR A 59 -9.21 4.56 -9.66
C TYR A 59 -10.67 4.33 -9.23
N ILE A 60 -11.62 4.49 -10.16
CA ILE A 60 -13.04 4.32 -9.83
C ILE A 60 -13.37 2.84 -9.60
N LYS A 61 -12.80 1.94 -10.41
CA LYS A 61 -12.95 0.49 -10.18
C LYS A 61 -12.36 0.09 -8.82
N PHE A 62 -11.16 0.58 -8.48
CA PHE A 62 -10.52 0.32 -7.19
C PHE A 62 -11.36 0.87 -6.04
N LYS A 63 -11.86 2.10 -6.17
CA LYS A 63 -12.72 2.73 -5.16
C LYS A 63 -14.00 1.92 -4.92
N ASN A 64 -14.69 1.50 -5.98
CA ASN A 64 -15.91 0.69 -5.87
C ASN A 64 -15.66 -0.67 -5.21
N GLU A 65 -14.51 -1.29 -5.47
CA GLU A 65 -14.12 -2.54 -4.80
C GLU A 65 -13.81 -2.30 -3.32
N PHE A 66 -12.98 -1.31 -3.05
CA PHE A 66 -12.51 -0.98 -1.70
C PHE A 66 -13.64 -0.54 -0.77
N GLU A 67 -14.61 0.24 -1.27
CA GLU A 67 -15.74 0.75 -0.50
C GLU A 67 -16.79 -0.32 -0.13
N LYS A 68 -16.59 -1.58 -0.51
CA LYS A 68 -17.33 -2.72 0.04
C LYS A 68 -16.91 -3.06 1.48
N TYR A 69 -15.79 -2.53 1.94
CA TYR A 69 -15.22 -2.78 3.26
C TYR A 69 -15.35 -1.54 4.13
N ASP A 70 -15.73 -1.76 5.39
CA ASP A 70 -15.86 -0.67 6.35
C ASP A 70 -14.50 -0.11 6.75
N VAL A 71 -14.36 1.22 6.70
CA VAL A 71 -13.19 1.97 7.14
C VAL A 71 -13.62 3.02 8.14
N ASP A 72 -13.03 2.98 9.33
CA ASP A 72 -13.30 3.90 10.44
C ASP A 72 -11.99 4.34 11.14
N GLU A 73 -12.12 5.07 12.24
CA GLU A 73 -11.00 5.57 13.05
C GLU A 73 -10.16 4.46 13.72
N ASN A 74 -10.61 3.21 13.67
CA ASN A 74 -9.87 2.06 14.18
C ASN A 74 -9.13 1.29 13.07
N THR A 75 -9.36 1.65 11.83
CA THR A 75 -8.81 0.93 10.68
C THR A 75 -7.33 1.23 10.45
N ILE A 76 -6.56 0.19 10.19
CA ILE A 76 -5.19 0.25 9.70
C ILE A 76 -5.22 -0.01 8.20
N LEU A 77 -4.73 0.93 7.41
CA LEU A 77 -4.58 0.78 5.96
C LEU A 77 -3.12 0.53 5.60
N ILE A 78 -2.87 -0.53 4.86
CA ILE A 78 -1.53 -0.87 4.35
C ILE A 78 -1.59 -0.90 2.83
N GLY A 79 -0.76 -0.11 2.16
CA GLY A 79 -0.61 -0.16 0.71
C GLY A 79 0.75 -0.70 0.30
N HIS A 80 0.81 -1.42 -0.81
CA HIS A 80 2.05 -1.77 -1.49
C HIS A 80 2.10 -1.10 -2.86
N SER A 81 3.21 -0.44 -3.20
CA SER A 81 3.42 0.13 -4.54
C SER A 81 2.25 1.03 -4.99
N CYS A 82 1.53 0.69 -6.05
CA CYS A 82 0.35 1.43 -6.53
C CYS A 82 -0.79 1.46 -5.51
N GLY A 83 -0.92 0.45 -4.66
CA GLY A 83 -1.88 0.43 -3.57
C GLY A 83 -1.69 1.60 -2.60
N CYS A 84 -0.45 2.08 -2.43
CA CYS A 84 -0.16 3.30 -1.66
C CYS A 84 -0.81 4.53 -2.31
N ALA A 85 -0.63 4.70 -3.62
CA ALA A 85 -1.21 5.82 -4.34
C ALA A 85 -2.73 5.81 -4.30
N PHE A 86 -3.34 4.62 -4.44
CA PHE A 86 -4.78 4.46 -4.28
C PHE A 86 -5.27 4.92 -2.91
N LEU A 87 -4.69 4.40 -1.83
CA LEU A 87 -5.10 4.72 -0.46
C LEU A 87 -4.95 6.21 -0.15
N VAL A 88 -3.84 6.82 -0.54
CA VAL A 88 -3.62 8.27 -0.32
C VAL A 88 -4.63 9.10 -1.09
N ARG A 89 -4.94 8.76 -2.35
CA ARG A 89 -5.97 9.43 -3.13
C ARG A 89 -7.35 9.29 -2.51
N TRP A 90 -7.72 8.08 -2.11
CA TRP A 90 -9.00 7.78 -1.48
C TRP A 90 -9.18 8.54 -0.15
N LEU A 91 -8.17 8.54 0.72
CA LEU A 91 -8.18 9.32 1.96
C LEU A 91 -8.30 10.82 1.71
N GLY A 92 -7.64 11.32 0.65
CA GLY A 92 -7.73 12.73 0.24
C GLY A 92 -9.13 13.11 -0.22
N GLU A 93 -9.81 12.24 -0.97
CA GLU A 93 -11.17 12.50 -1.47
C GLU A 93 -12.25 12.35 -0.39
N THR A 94 -12.18 11.26 0.38
CA THR A 94 -13.25 10.91 1.34
C THR A 94 -13.15 11.62 2.68
N LYS A 95 -11.99 12.19 3.00
CA LYS A 95 -11.69 12.86 4.27
C LYS A 95 -11.92 11.97 5.51
N ARG A 96 -11.87 10.65 5.32
CA ARG A 96 -12.01 9.69 6.42
C ARG A 96 -10.86 9.80 7.43
N ARG A 97 -11.18 9.61 8.70
CA ARG A 97 -10.20 9.39 9.76
C ARG A 97 -9.90 7.91 9.87
N ILE A 98 -8.63 7.57 10.07
CA ILE A 98 -8.17 6.19 10.32
C ILE A 98 -7.11 6.16 11.41
N PHE A 99 -6.89 5.00 12.00
CA PHE A 99 -5.87 4.83 13.03
C PHE A 99 -4.45 4.90 12.46
N LYS A 100 -4.17 4.16 11.38
CA LYS A 100 -2.80 4.08 10.86
C LYS A 100 -2.77 3.91 9.34
N LEU A 101 -1.84 4.60 8.69
CA LEU A 101 -1.51 4.44 7.28
C LEU A 101 -0.07 3.94 7.15
N ILE A 102 0.10 2.79 6.51
CA ILE A 102 1.42 2.23 6.20
C ILE A 102 1.58 2.12 4.69
N LEU A 103 2.62 2.75 4.17
CA LEU A 103 2.95 2.76 2.75
C LEU A 103 4.24 1.96 2.52
N VAL A 104 4.15 0.82 1.85
CA VAL A 104 5.29 -0.06 1.55
C VAL A 104 5.72 0.14 0.11
N ALA A 105 6.97 0.54 -0.11
CA ALA A 105 7.52 0.90 -1.42
C ALA A 105 6.55 1.78 -2.23
N PRO A 106 6.15 2.95 -1.72
CA PRO A 106 5.10 3.75 -2.31
C PRO A 106 5.46 4.20 -3.73
N TRP A 107 4.49 4.11 -4.66
CA TRP A 107 4.67 4.50 -6.05
C TRP A 107 3.71 5.60 -6.48
N LYS A 108 4.20 6.65 -7.14
CA LYS A 108 3.44 7.83 -7.56
C LYS A 108 3.81 8.34 -8.96
N ILE A 109 4.86 7.78 -9.56
CA ILE A 109 5.39 8.24 -10.84
C ILE A 109 4.99 7.26 -11.94
N PRO A 110 4.07 7.62 -12.85
CA PRO A 110 3.68 6.78 -13.96
C PRO A 110 4.74 6.79 -15.06
N GLU A 111 4.84 5.71 -15.81
CA GLU A 111 5.56 5.71 -17.07
C GLU A 111 4.85 6.64 -18.08
N LYS A 112 5.64 7.40 -18.85
CA LYS A 112 5.10 8.43 -19.77
C LYS A 112 4.16 7.88 -20.84
N ALA A 113 4.36 6.64 -21.28
CA ALA A 113 3.55 6.00 -22.31
C ALA A 113 2.27 5.33 -21.76
N ASP A 114 2.16 5.12 -20.46
CA ASP A 114 1.04 4.41 -19.83
C ASP A 114 -0.09 5.36 -19.43
N LYS A 115 -1.10 5.46 -20.30
CA LYS A 115 -2.25 6.35 -20.09
C LYS A 115 -3.13 5.95 -18.90
N PHE A 116 -3.25 4.66 -18.58
CA PHE A 116 -4.02 4.17 -17.42
C PHE A 116 -3.32 4.59 -16.14
N ARG A 117 -2.04 4.29 -16.03
CA ARG A 117 -1.22 4.64 -14.86
C ARG A 117 -1.12 6.16 -14.68
N GLN A 118 -1.04 6.93 -15.77
CA GLN A 118 -1.08 8.40 -15.66
C GLN A 118 -2.35 8.89 -14.96
N LYS A 119 -3.53 8.45 -15.38
CA LYS A 119 -4.81 8.83 -14.74
C LYS A 119 -4.90 8.37 -13.29
N PHE A 120 -4.30 7.23 -12.98
CA PHE A 120 -4.30 6.67 -11.64
C PHE A 120 -3.39 7.46 -10.68
N TYR A 121 -2.18 7.83 -11.12
CA TYR A 121 -1.16 8.45 -10.28
C TYR A 121 -1.17 9.99 -10.30
N ILE A 122 -1.70 10.64 -11.34
CA ILE A 122 -1.71 12.12 -11.43
C ILE A 122 -2.89 12.68 -10.66
N TYR A 123 -2.67 12.96 -9.39
CA TYR A 123 -3.58 13.67 -8.50
C TYR A 123 -2.76 14.45 -7.45
N PRO A 124 -3.25 15.56 -6.90
CA PRO A 124 -2.58 16.25 -5.81
C PRO A 124 -2.70 15.43 -4.51
N VAL A 125 -1.61 15.33 -3.75
CA VAL A 125 -1.67 14.73 -2.41
C VAL A 125 -2.32 15.72 -1.45
N ASP A 126 -3.36 15.29 -0.76
CA ASP A 126 -4.03 16.08 0.26
C ASP A 126 -3.23 16.09 1.56
N GLU A 127 -2.57 17.21 1.85
CA GLU A 127 -1.72 17.33 3.05
C GLU A 127 -2.51 17.23 4.36
N SER A 128 -3.83 17.49 4.35
CA SER A 128 -4.67 17.37 5.54
C SER A 128 -4.91 15.91 5.98
N ILE A 129 -4.45 14.92 5.21
CA ILE A 129 -4.45 13.50 5.64
C ILE A 129 -3.71 13.34 6.96
N LYS A 130 -2.57 14.03 7.14
CA LYS A 130 -1.79 13.99 8.39
C LYS A 130 -2.56 14.40 9.65
N ASP A 131 -3.63 15.17 9.50
CA ASP A 131 -4.47 15.62 10.63
C ASP A 131 -5.58 14.61 10.98
N ARG A 132 -5.76 13.58 10.14
CA ARG A 132 -6.82 12.58 10.21
C ARG A 132 -6.30 11.13 10.34
N VAL A 133 -4.99 10.96 10.36
CA VAL A 133 -4.31 9.67 10.51
C VAL A 133 -3.41 9.76 11.74
N ASP A 134 -3.67 8.95 12.74
CA ASP A 134 -2.93 9.05 14.01
C ASP A 134 -1.44 8.65 13.85
N LYS A 135 -1.14 7.70 12.96
CA LYS A 135 0.23 7.27 12.67
C LYS A 135 0.43 7.02 11.18
N ILE A 136 1.48 7.61 10.61
CA ILE A 136 1.91 7.36 9.22
C ILE A 136 3.31 6.75 9.22
N VAL A 137 3.47 5.62 8.53
CA VAL A 137 4.76 4.92 8.37
C VAL A 137 4.98 4.60 6.90
N MET A 138 6.18 4.84 6.42
CA MET A 138 6.57 4.56 5.04
C MET A 138 7.80 3.65 5.02
N PHE A 139 7.69 2.52 4.35
CA PHE A 139 8.82 1.60 4.12
C PHE A 139 9.47 1.84 2.78
N THR A 140 10.78 1.88 2.77
CA THR A 140 11.63 1.93 1.59
C THR A 140 12.84 1.02 1.78
N ALA A 141 13.60 0.80 0.70
CA ALA A 141 14.85 0.06 0.78
C ALA A 141 16.02 0.91 0.28
N ASN A 142 17.22 0.62 0.78
CA ASN A 142 18.43 1.31 0.34
C ASN A 142 18.73 1.08 -1.16
N ASP A 143 18.28 -0.04 -1.70
CA ASP A 143 18.40 -0.46 -3.11
C ASP A 143 17.11 -0.29 -3.93
N GLU A 144 16.11 0.45 -3.40
CA GLU A 144 14.92 0.86 -4.14
C GLU A 144 15.29 1.73 -5.35
N GLY A 145 14.55 1.57 -6.45
CA GLY A 145 14.75 2.31 -7.69
C GLY A 145 14.55 3.82 -7.54
N CYS A 146 15.14 4.60 -8.46
CA CYS A 146 15.09 6.07 -8.41
C CYS A 146 13.67 6.62 -8.34
N ASP A 147 12.72 6.07 -9.10
CA ASP A 147 11.34 6.57 -9.13
C ASP A 147 10.54 6.13 -7.89
N GLY A 148 10.88 4.99 -7.26
CA GLY A 148 10.38 4.62 -5.95
C GLY A 148 10.84 5.61 -4.87
N LYS A 149 12.12 5.97 -4.85
CA LYS A 149 12.67 6.99 -3.92
C LYS A 149 12.05 8.38 -4.14
N LYS A 150 11.83 8.79 -5.39
CA LYS A 150 11.10 10.04 -5.70
C LYS A 150 9.65 9.98 -5.24
N SER A 151 8.99 8.85 -5.44
CA SER A 151 7.60 8.64 -5.00
C SER A 151 7.47 8.71 -3.48
N LEU A 152 8.39 8.05 -2.74
CA LEU A 152 8.48 8.18 -1.29
C LEU A 152 8.62 9.64 -0.87
N LYS A 153 9.52 10.40 -1.51
CA LYS A 153 9.73 11.81 -1.20
C LYS A 153 8.47 12.63 -1.39
N ILE A 154 7.72 12.43 -2.50
CA ILE A 154 6.46 13.13 -2.76
C ILE A 154 5.46 12.89 -1.62
N PHE A 155 5.27 11.64 -1.20
CA PHE A 155 4.35 11.33 -0.12
C PHE A 155 4.84 11.85 1.24
N HIS A 156 6.13 11.69 1.54
CA HIS A 156 6.68 12.14 2.81
C HIS A 156 6.69 13.66 2.96
N ASP A 157 7.01 14.41 1.90
CA ASP A 157 6.97 15.88 1.92
C ASP A 157 5.54 16.40 2.21
N SER A 158 4.51 15.68 1.73
CA SER A 158 3.10 16.09 1.92
C SER A 158 2.51 15.60 3.24
N LEU A 159 2.84 14.38 3.65
CA LEU A 159 2.14 13.68 4.75
C LEU A 159 2.99 13.60 6.03
N GLY A 160 4.30 13.79 5.94
CA GLY A 160 5.21 13.53 7.06
C GLY A 160 5.22 12.04 7.44
N GLY A 161 5.41 11.79 8.73
CA GLY A 161 5.40 10.44 9.28
C GLY A 161 6.81 9.82 9.39
N LYS A 162 6.86 8.57 9.81
CA LYS A 162 8.10 7.81 10.01
C LYS A 162 8.53 7.12 8.72
N ILE A 163 9.80 7.26 8.34
CA ILE A 163 10.42 6.44 7.29
C ILE A 163 11.17 5.28 7.95
N VAL A 164 10.97 4.07 7.44
CA VAL A 164 11.72 2.86 7.78
C VAL A 164 12.45 2.39 6.53
N GLU A 165 13.76 2.59 6.49
CA GLU A 165 14.59 2.08 5.39
C GLU A 165 15.21 0.75 5.78
N LEU A 166 14.96 -0.30 4.97
CA LEU A 166 15.57 -1.60 5.14
C LEU A 166 16.65 -1.85 4.09
N LYS A 167 17.54 -2.82 4.36
CA LYS A 167 18.63 -3.15 3.43
C LYS A 167 18.24 -4.33 2.57
N LYS A 168 18.49 -4.23 1.25
CA LYS A 168 18.29 -5.33 0.29
C LYS A 168 16.84 -5.85 0.26
N HIS A 169 15.89 -4.94 0.22
CA HIS A 169 14.47 -5.27 0.11
C HIS A 169 13.86 -4.83 -1.23
N GLY A 170 14.63 -4.07 -2.05
CA GLY A 170 14.21 -3.60 -3.36
C GLY A 170 12.83 -2.96 -3.32
N HIS A 171 11.93 -3.43 -4.18
CA HIS A 171 10.53 -3.00 -4.23
C HIS A 171 9.60 -3.86 -3.35
N TYR A 172 10.15 -4.55 -2.35
CA TYR A 172 9.41 -5.41 -1.40
C TYR A 172 8.61 -6.53 -2.07
N THR A 173 9.09 -7.04 -3.18
CA THR A 173 8.57 -8.28 -3.75
C THR A 173 9.23 -9.49 -3.08
N MET A 174 8.63 -10.68 -3.17
CA MET A 174 9.26 -11.91 -2.68
C MET A 174 10.66 -12.13 -3.31
N ARG A 175 10.79 -11.75 -4.59
CA ARG A 175 12.08 -11.86 -5.31
C ARG A 175 13.14 -10.93 -4.71
N ASP A 176 12.76 -9.70 -4.36
CA ASP A 176 13.68 -8.70 -3.84
C ASP A 176 14.05 -8.99 -2.39
N MET A 177 13.08 -9.40 -1.58
CA MET A 177 13.27 -9.70 -0.16
C MET A 177 13.92 -11.07 0.09
N GLY A 178 13.76 -12.01 -0.84
CA GLY A 178 14.19 -13.41 -0.64
C GLY A 178 13.35 -14.18 0.39
N THR A 179 12.28 -13.57 0.89
CA THR A 179 11.35 -14.14 1.88
C THR A 179 9.94 -13.58 1.69
N VAL A 180 8.96 -14.26 2.25
CA VAL A 180 7.58 -13.78 2.39
C VAL A 180 7.29 -13.21 3.79
N GLU A 181 8.23 -13.38 4.72
CA GLU A 181 8.08 -12.84 6.07
C GLU A 181 8.46 -11.36 6.13
N PHE A 182 7.69 -10.57 6.85
CA PHE A 182 7.95 -9.14 7.02
C PHE A 182 7.76 -8.69 8.48
N PRO A 183 8.65 -9.13 9.39
CA PRO A 183 8.52 -8.87 10.81
C PRO A 183 8.61 -7.38 11.17
N GLU A 184 9.36 -6.58 10.40
CA GLU A 184 9.44 -5.13 10.61
C GLU A 184 8.10 -4.44 10.35
N LEU A 185 7.38 -4.85 9.30
CA LEU A 185 6.02 -4.38 9.04
C LEU A 185 5.09 -4.75 10.18
N LEU A 186 5.11 -6.03 10.60
CA LEU A 186 4.29 -6.50 11.72
C LEU A 186 4.55 -5.68 12.98
N LYS A 187 5.81 -5.38 13.30
CA LYS A 187 6.19 -4.53 14.42
C LYS A 187 5.58 -3.13 14.32
N GLU A 188 5.64 -2.49 13.14
CA GLU A 188 5.06 -1.15 12.94
C GLU A 188 3.53 -1.16 12.98
N VAL A 189 2.88 -2.24 12.56
CA VAL A 189 1.43 -2.40 12.70
C VAL A 189 1.03 -2.48 14.18
N LEU A 190 1.79 -3.22 14.98
CA LEU A 190 1.48 -3.49 16.39
C LEU A 190 1.84 -2.35 17.36
N ASN A 191 2.75 -1.46 16.98
CA ASN A 191 3.15 -0.29 17.78
C ASN A 191 2.17 0.87 17.60
#